data_70970f0d6a6083205e9ce01ba90e4e06
#
_entry.id   70970f0d6a6083205e9ce01ba90e4e06
#
_cell.length_a   1.000
_cell.length_b   1.000
_cell.length_c   1.000
_cell.angle_alpha   90.00
_cell.angle_beta   90.00
_cell.angle_gamma   90.00
#
_symmetry.space_group_name_H-M   'P 1'
#
loop_
_entity.id
_entity.type
_entity.pdbx_description
1 polymer ?
#
loop_
_entity_poly.entity_id
_entity_poly.type
_entity_poly.pdbx_seq_one_letter_code
_entity_poly.pdbx_strand_id
1 'polypeptide(L)'
;VKRINKLLISMATVMVVFFSFMGGAFAESINRMLIPDLPKQSYRYGVGAYEGVVAHSTATPEAPAINIRNYEARTWRNAFVHFAVDWNETIQIADTKYIAYGAGPAANKRFVHVELSESSNPAKFKSSYERYVKLLAKILKDNGLSVEQGLWTHEDVTKKLGGTDHEDPRAYLASHGVSISQLRADVKKAYGNNEVSVVVPEKPIKPEVEKPNVSVTPSNGVAYIDGTNVNLRKGPSADFSKIRKLNKPEAYQVWGEVNGANGKWLNLGGDQWIKYDSSYIRYDKGSNNKNINVVGKRVVSKVNDLNFYTKATWNKSHLAGTVDAGLGFTIDARVDVNGYPQYKAHNSKGNTYYITASPTYVNVK
;
A
#
# COMPACT_ATOMS: atom_id res chain seq x y z
N VAL A 1 34.12 -49.38 60.12
CA VAL A 1 33.35 -49.65 58.93
C VAL A 1 32.73 -48.33 58.45
N LYS A 2 33.35 -47.68 57.44
CA LYS A 2 32.90 -46.40 56.90
C LYS A 2 32.03 -46.69 55.67
N ARG A 3 30.76 -46.17 55.71
CA ARG A 3 29.85 -46.17 54.58
C ARG A 3 30.22 -44.99 53.63
N ILE A 4 30.56 -45.28 52.42
CA ILE A 4 30.80 -44.32 51.35
C ILE A 4 29.48 -44.10 50.61
N ASN A 5 28.89 -42.90 50.73
CA ASN A 5 27.74 -42.49 49.97
C ASN A 5 28.19 -42.09 48.55
N LYS A 6 27.73 -42.86 47.54
CA LYS A 6 27.91 -42.51 46.14
C LYS A 6 26.88 -41.46 45.73
N LEU A 7 27.33 -40.25 45.50
CA LEU A 7 26.54 -39.20 44.91
C LEU A 7 26.49 -39.41 43.40
N LEU A 8 25.31 -39.77 42.88
CA LEU A 8 25.07 -39.84 41.45
C LEU A 8 24.78 -38.43 40.94
N ILE A 9 25.72 -37.83 40.26
CA ILE A 9 25.54 -36.57 39.50
C ILE A 9 24.92 -36.98 38.16
N SER A 10 23.61 -36.68 38.02
CA SER A 10 22.93 -36.77 36.72
C SER A 10 23.30 -35.60 35.87
N MET A 11 24.07 -35.82 34.83
CA MET A 11 24.47 -34.88 33.85
C MET A 11 23.36 -34.79 32.80
N ALA A 12 22.45 -33.82 32.98
CA ALA A 12 21.44 -33.50 31.96
C ALA A 12 22.11 -32.81 30.78
N THR A 13 22.29 -33.55 29.71
CA THR A 13 22.78 -33.01 28.42
C THR A 13 21.66 -32.18 27.81
N VAL A 14 21.75 -30.86 27.89
CA VAL A 14 20.88 -29.96 27.14
C VAL A 14 21.34 -29.99 25.69
N MET A 15 20.59 -30.68 24.86
CA MET A 15 20.79 -30.71 23.41
C MET A 15 20.20 -29.42 22.84
N VAL A 16 21.04 -28.40 22.66
CA VAL A 16 20.68 -27.18 21.94
C VAL A 16 20.61 -27.52 20.46
N VAL A 17 19.40 -27.75 19.96
CA VAL A 17 19.16 -27.91 18.51
C VAL A 17 19.26 -26.52 17.88
N PHE A 18 20.41 -26.22 17.29
CA PHE A 18 20.55 -25.08 16.39
C PHE A 18 19.74 -25.39 15.12
N PHE A 19 18.53 -24.87 15.03
CA PHE A 19 17.88 -24.72 13.72
C PHE A 19 18.64 -23.63 12.96
N SER A 20 19.60 -24.06 12.14
CA SER A 20 20.14 -23.22 11.09
C SER A 20 19.03 -23.01 10.07
N PHE A 21 18.28 -21.91 10.23
CA PHE A 21 17.51 -21.40 9.11
C PHE A 21 18.51 -21.01 8.03
N MET A 22 18.70 -21.88 7.05
CA MET A 22 19.25 -21.50 5.76
C MET A 22 18.24 -20.54 5.12
N GLY A 23 18.28 -19.28 5.53
CA GLY A 23 17.64 -18.19 4.83
C GLY A 23 18.33 -18.07 3.48
N GLY A 24 17.75 -18.69 2.45
CA GLY A 24 18.19 -18.44 1.08
C GLY A 24 18.18 -16.93 0.86
N ALA A 25 19.32 -16.38 0.45
CA ALA A 25 19.42 -15.01 -0.02
C ALA A 25 18.52 -14.87 -1.25
N PHE A 26 17.25 -14.54 -1.05
CA PHE A 26 16.41 -14.09 -2.14
C PHE A 26 16.92 -12.71 -2.54
N ALA A 27 17.72 -12.68 -3.62
CA ALA A 27 17.97 -11.43 -4.31
C ALA A 27 16.58 -10.84 -4.64
N GLU A 28 16.24 -9.74 -3.99
CA GLU A 28 14.96 -9.11 -4.19
C GLU A 28 14.81 -8.70 -5.65
N SER A 29 13.81 -9.26 -6.35
CA SER A 29 13.60 -8.99 -7.75
C SER A 29 13.02 -7.58 -7.93
N ILE A 30 13.71 -6.74 -8.69
CA ILE A 30 13.20 -5.45 -9.14
C ILE A 30 12.29 -5.70 -10.33
N ASN A 31 11.01 -5.37 -10.19
CA ASN A 31 10.05 -5.45 -11.28
C ASN A 31 10.24 -4.25 -12.23
N ARG A 32 10.73 -4.51 -13.44
CA ARG A 32 11.04 -3.46 -14.39
C ARG A 32 9.80 -3.11 -15.22
N MET A 33 9.16 -1.99 -14.87
CA MET A 33 7.93 -1.48 -15.50
C MET A 33 8.14 -0.04 -16.01
N LEU A 34 9.10 0.16 -16.90
CA LEU A 34 9.45 1.48 -17.38
C LEU A 34 8.25 2.17 -18.04
N ILE A 35 8.14 3.47 -17.81
CA ILE A 35 7.24 4.34 -18.58
C ILE A 35 7.88 4.58 -19.95
N PRO A 36 7.19 4.32 -21.07
CA PRO A 36 7.80 4.40 -22.40
C PRO A 36 8.29 5.79 -22.69
N ASP A 37 7.69 6.81 -22.79
CA ASP A 37 8.03 8.10 -23.40
C ASP A 37 8.77 9.08 -22.45
N LEU A 38 9.48 8.57 -21.45
CA LEU A 38 10.28 9.40 -20.58
C LEU A 38 11.47 10.04 -21.30
N PRO A 39 11.86 11.27 -20.93
CA PRO A 39 12.99 11.94 -21.54
C PRO A 39 14.31 11.20 -21.28
N LYS A 40 15.13 11.05 -22.33
CA LYS A 40 16.45 10.40 -22.27
C LYS A 40 17.56 11.44 -22.16
N GLN A 41 17.54 12.21 -21.07
CA GLN A 41 18.57 13.20 -20.78
C GLN A 41 19.67 12.58 -19.89
N SER A 42 20.92 12.78 -20.28
CA SER A 42 22.06 12.30 -19.52
C SER A 42 22.28 13.10 -18.24
N TYR A 43 22.81 12.45 -17.19
CA TYR A 43 23.27 13.14 -15.99
C TYR A 43 24.36 14.15 -16.30
N ARG A 44 24.47 15.19 -15.49
CA ARG A 44 25.56 16.18 -15.52
C ARG A 44 25.87 16.68 -16.92
N TYR A 45 24.83 16.90 -17.73
CA TYR A 45 24.98 17.34 -19.14
C TYR A 45 25.82 16.37 -19.99
N GLY A 46 25.83 15.08 -19.68
CA GLY A 46 26.58 14.06 -20.40
C GLY A 46 27.96 13.73 -19.80
N VAL A 47 28.32 14.37 -18.68
CA VAL A 47 29.59 14.11 -18.00
C VAL A 47 29.43 13.09 -16.89
N GLY A 48 29.50 11.81 -17.24
CA GLY A 48 29.46 10.70 -16.30
C GLY A 48 28.05 10.24 -15.88
N ALA A 49 28.00 9.28 -14.94
CA ALA A 49 26.78 8.73 -14.38
C ALA A 49 26.24 9.59 -13.21
N TYR A 50 25.20 9.11 -12.55
CA TYR A 50 24.65 9.75 -11.33
C TYR A 50 25.69 9.78 -10.19
N GLU A 51 25.52 10.77 -9.30
CA GLU A 51 26.43 11.04 -8.16
C GLU A 51 25.88 10.52 -6.83
N GLY A 52 24.68 9.95 -6.82
CA GLY A 52 24.03 9.46 -5.62
C GLY A 52 22.57 9.12 -5.84
N VAL A 53 21.86 8.93 -4.74
CA VAL A 53 20.43 8.63 -4.70
C VAL A 53 19.72 9.55 -3.73
N VAL A 54 18.55 10.08 -4.12
CA VAL A 54 17.64 10.81 -3.24
C VAL A 54 16.57 9.87 -2.74
N ALA A 55 16.46 9.79 -1.43
CA ALA A 55 15.47 9.06 -0.68
C ALA A 55 14.23 9.91 -0.48
N HIS A 56 13.06 9.44 -0.97
CA HIS A 56 11.76 10.10 -0.88
C HIS A 56 10.73 9.27 -0.11
N SER A 57 9.58 9.88 0.21
CA SER A 57 8.35 9.18 0.53
C SER A 57 7.15 9.84 -0.15
N THR A 58 6.18 9.03 -0.53
CA THR A 58 5.16 9.39 -1.53
C THR A 58 4.17 10.47 -1.11
N ALA A 59 4.12 10.87 0.17
CA ALA A 59 3.07 11.73 0.74
C ALA A 59 1.63 11.30 0.38
N THR A 60 1.47 10.05 -0.10
CA THR A 60 0.21 9.46 -0.52
C THR A 60 -0.02 8.17 0.25
N PRO A 61 -0.68 8.24 1.44
CA PRO A 61 -0.86 7.07 2.30
C PRO A 61 -1.57 5.91 1.62
N GLU A 62 -1.06 4.69 1.88
CA GLU A 62 -1.61 3.42 1.40
C GLU A 62 -1.60 3.26 -0.15
N ALA A 63 -0.83 4.06 -0.88
CA ALA A 63 -0.63 3.88 -2.32
C ALA A 63 0.51 2.88 -2.57
N PRO A 64 0.24 1.71 -3.16
CA PRO A 64 1.29 0.76 -3.53
C PRO A 64 2.13 1.28 -4.70
N ALA A 65 3.34 0.75 -4.87
CA ALA A 65 4.31 1.16 -5.88
C ALA A 65 3.73 1.20 -7.31
N ILE A 66 2.85 0.26 -7.64
CA ILE A 66 2.18 0.24 -8.94
C ILE A 66 1.28 1.46 -9.17
N ASN A 67 0.68 2.02 -8.10
CA ASN A 67 -0.16 3.22 -8.23
C ASN A 67 0.71 4.45 -8.53
N ILE A 68 1.89 4.55 -7.91
CA ILE A 68 2.87 5.61 -8.18
C ILE A 68 3.29 5.53 -9.65
N ARG A 69 3.73 4.36 -10.10
CA ARG A 69 4.11 4.13 -11.51
C ARG A 69 3.00 4.52 -12.48
N ASN A 70 1.75 4.14 -12.20
CA ASN A 70 0.63 4.43 -13.09
C ASN A 70 0.21 5.92 -13.05
N TYR A 71 0.38 6.58 -11.93
CA TYR A 71 0.18 8.02 -11.81
C TYR A 71 1.24 8.76 -12.63
N GLU A 72 2.51 8.45 -12.44
CA GLU A 72 3.62 9.09 -13.14
C GLU A 72 3.59 8.83 -14.65
N ALA A 73 3.08 7.68 -15.10
CA ALA A 73 2.88 7.41 -16.52
C ALA A 73 2.01 8.46 -17.24
N ARG A 74 1.15 9.15 -16.49
CA ARG A 74 0.26 10.20 -17.03
C ARG A 74 0.75 11.61 -16.73
N THR A 75 1.58 11.76 -15.69
CA THR A 75 1.98 13.06 -15.13
C THR A 75 3.48 13.31 -15.18
N TRP A 76 4.28 12.47 -15.83
CA TRP A 76 5.75 12.52 -15.83
C TRP A 76 6.33 13.88 -16.25
N ARG A 77 5.58 14.67 -17.03
CA ARG A 77 6.02 16.03 -17.42
C ARG A 77 6.15 16.97 -16.22
N ASN A 78 5.44 16.69 -15.13
CA ASN A 78 5.52 17.46 -13.89
C ASN A 78 6.58 16.88 -12.95
N ALA A 79 6.50 15.56 -12.67
CA ALA A 79 7.44 14.84 -11.84
C ALA A 79 7.39 13.34 -12.13
N PHE A 80 8.52 12.66 -11.97
CA PHE A 80 8.64 11.19 -11.95
C PHE A 80 9.94 10.78 -11.29
N VAL A 81 10.00 9.54 -10.82
CA VAL A 81 11.17 8.96 -10.16
C VAL A 81 11.67 7.70 -10.87
N HIS A 82 12.82 7.17 -10.44
CA HIS A 82 13.37 5.95 -11.03
C HIS A 82 12.76 4.69 -10.45
N PHE A 83 12.44 4.71 -9.15
CA PHE A 83 11.91 3.55 -8.44
C PHE A 83 10.81 3.96 -7.47
N ALA A 84 9.83 3.07 -7.32
CA ALA A 84 8.89 3.08 -6.22
C ALA A 84 8.97 1.74 -5.47
N VAL A 85 8.94 1.81 -4.14
CA VAL A 85 9.06 0.66 -3.24
C VAL A 85 7.85 0.61 -2.32
N ASP A 86 7.20 -0.54 -2.24
CA ASP A 86 6.14 -0.79 -1.28
C ASP A 86 6.37 -2.09 -0.49
N TRP A 87 5.37 -2.49 0.29
CA TRP A 87 5.40 -3.70 1.12
C TRP A 87 5.36 -5.02 0.34
N ASN A 88 5.08 -5.00 -0.96
CA ASN A 88 5.01 -6.17 -1.80
C ASN A 88 6.18 -6.25 -2.79
N GLU A 89 6.59 -5.11 -3.37
CA GLU A 89 7.50 -5.08 -4.50
C GLU A 89 8.33 -3.80 -4.61
N THR A 90 9.37 -3.90 -5.41
CA THR A 90 10.15 -2.76 -5.93
C THR A 90 9.89 -2.65 -7.43
N ILE A 91 9.41 -1.51 -7.89
CA ILE A 91 9.17 -1.22 -9.31
C ILE A 91 10.21 -0.23 -9.82
N GLN A 92 10.90 -0.60 -10.90
CA GLN A 92 11.70 0.35 -11.68
C GLN A 92 10.80 1.05 -12.71
N ILE A 93 10.66 2.37 -12.57
CA ILE A 93 9.77 3.22 -13.37
C ILE A 93 10.52 3.89 -14.53
N ALA A 94 11.77 4.29 -14.28
CA ALA A 94 12.63 4.94 -15.26
C ALA A 94 14.00 4.27 -15.35
N ASP A 95 14.65 4.40 -16.51
CA ASP A 95 16.01 3.88 -16.70
C ASP A 95 17.03 4.78 -15.98
N THR A 96 17.81 4.20 -15.07
CA THR A 96 18.82 4.90 -14.28
C THR A 96 20.00 5.44 -15.08
N LYS A 97 20.05 5.23 -16.38
CA LYS A 97 21.01 5.89 -17.29
C LYS A 97 20.66 7.35 -17.55
N TYR A 98 19.43 7.75 -17.31
CA TYR A 98 18.88 9.08 -17.59
C TYR A 98 18.38 9.73 -16.33
N ILE A 99 18.23 11.06 -16.35
CA ILE A 99 17.69 11.82 -15.22
C ILE A 99 16.19 11.53 -15.00
N ALA A 100 15.72 11.80 -13.78
CA ALA A 100 14.30 11.90 -13.45
C ALA A 100 13.99 13.30 -12.88
N TYR A 101 12.71 13.61 -12.70
CA TYR A 101 12.24 14.91 -12.21
C TYR A 101 11.66 14.76 -10.81
N GLY A 102 12.50 14.41 -9.83
CA GLY A 102 12.04 14.03 -8.48
C GLY A 102 12.36 15.02 -7.36
N ALA A 103 13.36 15.92 -7.53
CA ALA A 103 13.79 16.79 -6.43
C ALA A 103 14.32 18.16 -6.86
N GLY A 104 13.72 18.74 -7.88
CA GLY A 104 14.12 20.04 -8.41
C GLY A 104 15.32 20.00 -9.36
N PRO A 105 15.55 21.07 -10.13
CA PRO A 105 16.45 21.07 -11.30
C PRO A 105 17.90 20.70 -11.00
N ALA A 106 18.42 21.07 -9.83
CA ALA A 106 19.81 20.80 -9.46
C ALA A 106 20.01 19.31 -9.12
N ALA A 107 19.10 18.72 -8.33
CA ALA A 107 19.17 17.31 -7.94
C ALA A 107 18.82 16.37 -9.09
N ASN A 108 17.83 16.72 -9.92
CA ASN A 108 17.39 15.91 -11.06
C ASN A 108 18.54 15.54 -12.00
N LYS A 109 19.51 16.47 -12.20
CA LYS A 109 20.67 16.24 -13.06
C LYS A 109 21.77 15.40 -12.45
N ARG A 110 21.64 15.02 -11.17
CA ARG A 110 22.71 14.41 -10.40
C ARG A 110 22.37 13.07 -9.79
N PHE A 111 21.11 12.82 -9.45
CA PHE A 111 20.74 11.73 -8.57
C PHE A 111 19.70 10.79 -9.19
N VAL A 112 19.77 9.53 -8.78
CA VAL A 112 18.65 8.60 -8.89
C VAL A 112 17.63 8.94 -7.80
N HIS A 113 16.35 8.77 -8.07
CA HIS A 113 15.25 9.07 -7.14
C HIS A 113 14.48 7.81 -6.79
N VAL A 114 14.19 7.57 -5.50
CA VAL A 114 13.47 6.39 -5.01
C VAL A 114 12.35 6.83 -4.08
N GLU A 115 11.12 6.49 -4.40
CA GLU A 115 9.92 6.71 -3.58
C GLU A 115 9.65 5.52 -2.66
N LEU A 116 9.45 5.79 -1.38
CA LEU A 116 8.93 4.85 -0.40
C LEU A 116 7.43 5.05 -0.24
N SER A 117 6.63 4.04 -0.57
CA SER A 117 5.18 4.06 -0.34
C SER A 117 4.85 4.15 1.14
N GLU A 118 3.98 5.10 1.48
CA GLU A 118 3.58 5.34 2.86
C GLU A 118 2.46 4.40 3.29
N SER A 119 2.60 3.80 4.48
CA SER A 119 1.56 3.04 5.15
C SER A 119 1.64 3.26 6.65
N SER A 120 0.50 3.36 7.29
CA SER A 120 0.43 3.41 8.75
C SER A 120 0.47 2.02 9.40
N ASN A 121 0.43 0.94 8.61
CA ASN A 121 0.54 -0.43 9.09
C ASN A 121 2.02 -0.77 9.37
N PRO A 122 2.41 -1.14 10.63
CA PRO A 122 3.80 -1.39 10.98
C PRO A 122 4.44 -2.55 10.17
N ALA A 123 3.68 -3.61 9.87
CA ALA A 123 4.19 -4.73 9.09
C ALA A 123 4.46 -4.34 7.63
N LYS A 124 3.56 -3.56 7.02
CA LYS A 124 3.78 -3.00 5.68
C LYS A 124 4.98 -2.06 5.68
N PHE A 125 5.06 -1.14 6.66
CA PHE A 125 6.21 -0.25 6.80
C PHE A 125 7.51 -1.02 6.90
N LYS A 126 7.58 -2.04 7.78
CA LYS A 126 8.78 -2.87 7.95
C LYS A 126 9.21 -3.47 6.61
N SER A 127 8.28 -4.13 5.90
CA SER A 127 8.58 -4.75 4.61
C SER A 127 9.04 -3.74 3.55
N SER A 128 8.36 -2.59 3.44
CA SER A 128 8.74 -1.51 2.50
C SER A 128 10.10 -0.92 2.86
N TYR A 129 10.33 -0.66 4.13
CA TYR A 129 11.57 -0.05 4.61
C TYR A 129 12.79 -0.95 4.40
N GLU A 130 12.66 -2.26 4.66
CA GLU A 130 13.72 -3.23 4.39
C GLU A 130 14.10 -3.25 2.91
N ARG A 131 13.12 -3.25 2.00
CA ARG A 131 13.32 -3.17 0.54
C ARG A 131 13.99 -1.85 0.14
N TYR A 132 13.49 -0.76 0.69
CA TYR A 132 13.97 0.58 0.43
C TYR A 132 15.44 0.75 0.79
N VAL A 133 15.84 0.32 1.99
CA VAL A 133 17.22 0.34 2.47
C VAL A 133 18.14 -0.48 1.57
N LYS A 134 17.71 -1.68 1.18
CA LYS A 134 18.49 -2.55 0.26
C LYS A 134 18.64 -1.92 -1.11
N LEU A 135 17.58 -1.33 -1.65
CA LEU A 135 17.61 -0.66 -2.95
C LEU A 135 18.53 0.56 -2.95
N LEU A 136 18.43 1.43 -1.92
CA LEU A 136 19.32 2.59 -1.78
C LEU A 136 20.80 2.17 -1.72
N ALA A 137 21.10 1.16 -0.92
CA ALA A 137 22.44 0.59 -0.82
C ALA A 137 22.93 0.00 -2.17
N LYS A 138 22.06 -0.73 -2.86
CA LYS A 138 22.37 -1.31 -4.18
C LYS A 138 22.67 -0.21 -5.22
N ILE A 139 21.85 0.82 -5.31
CA ILE A 139 22.06 1.94 -6.26
C ILE A 139 23.43 2.58 -6.04
N LEU A 140 23.80 2.84 -4.78
CA LEU A 140 25.10 3.40 -4.45
C LEU A 140 26.25 2.44 -4.79
N LYS A 141 26.11 1.17 -4.45
CA LYS A 141 27.13 0.14 -4.69
C LYS A 141 27.36 -0.11 -6.18
N ASP A 142 26.30 -0.16 -6.99
CA ASP A 142 26.36 -0.38 -8.44
C ASP A 142 27.19 0.71 -9.17
N ASN A 143 27.32 1.90 -8.57
CA ASN A 143 28.13 3.00 -9.14
C ASN A 143 29.34 3.39 -8.30
N GLY A 144 29.74 2.54 -7.34
CA GLY A 144 30.93 2.75 -6.50
C GLY A 144 30.86 3.97 -5.59
N LEU A 145 29.67 4.42 -5.21
CA LEU A 145 29.43 5.63 -4.41
C LEU A 145 29.35 5.28 -2.92
N SER A 146 29.98 6.09 -2.07
CA SER A 146 29.84 5.93 -0.61
C SER A 146 28.45 6.35 -0.12
N VAL A 147 28.02 5.79 0.99
CA VAL A 147 26.74 6.17 1.62
C VAL A 147 26.81 7.60 2.17
N GLU A 148 27.96 8.01 2.72
CA GLU A 148 28.16 9.31 3.30
C GLU A 148 28.00 10.46 2.31
N GLN A 149 28.46 10.27 1.10
CA GLN A 149 28.43 11.28 0.05
C GLN A 149 27.26 11.11 -0.92
N GLY A 150 26.86 9.86 -1.18
CA GLY A 150 25.87 9.53 -2.22
C GLY A 150 24.44 9.40 -1.73
N LEU A 151 24.19 9.16 -0.43
CA LEU A 151 22.82 9.10 0.09
C LEU A 151 22.32 10.47 0.52
N TRP A 152 21.34 10.96 -0.20
CA TRP A 152 20.64 12.21 0.06
C TRP A 152 19.18 11.93 0.43
N THR A 153 18.56 12.83 1.19
CA THR A 153 17.11 12.94 1.34
C THR A 153 16.59 14.12 0.54
N HIS A 154 15.28 14.21 0.29
CA HIS A 154 14.72 15.41 -0.32
C HIS A 154 15.00 16.66 0.54
N GLU A 155 14.93 16.52 1.87
CA GLU A 155 15.33 17.57 2.80
C GLU A 155 16.80 18.03 2.61
N ASP A 156 17.75 17.10 2.36
CA ASP A 156 19.12 17.45 2.04
C ASP A 156 19.22 18.29 0.76
N VAL A 157 18.43 17.94 -0.23
CA VAL A 157 18.35 18.72 -1.49
C VAL A 157 17.83 20.11 -1.22
N THR A 158 16.71 20.23 -0.51
CA THR A 158 16.11 21.51 -0.12
C THR A 158 17.12 22.41 0.58
N LYS A 159 17.86 21.87 1.55
CA LYS A 159 18.80 22.64 2.38
C LYS A 159 20.12 22.99 1.67
N LYS A 160 20.63 22.11 0.79
CA LYS A 160 21.98 22.21 0.25
C LYS A 160 22.04 22.65 -1.22
N LEU A 161 20.99 22.36 -2.00
CA LEU A 161 20.94 22.67 -3.44
C LEU A 161 19.84 23.66 -3.78
N GLY A 162 18.77 23.72 -3.01
CA GLY A 162 17.59 24.54 -3.30
C GLY A 162 16.79 24.07 -4.51
N GLY A 163 15.84 24.91 -4.94
CA GLY A 163 14.97 24.60 -6.08
C GLY A 163 13.82 23.63 -5.77
N THR A 164 13.61 23.32 -4.49
CA THR A 164 12.51 22.56 -3.92
C THR A 164 12.35 22.98 -2.46
N ASP A 165 11.19 22.71 -1.84
CA ASP A 165 10.85 23.01 -0.45
C ASP A 165 10.42 21.74 0.34
N HIS A 166 10.57 20.59 -0.26
CA HIS A 166 10.16 19.31 0.33
C HIS A 166 11.15 18.82 1.39
N GLU A 167 10.63 18.13 2.42
CA GLU A 167 11.42 17.63 3.57
C GLU A 167 11.28 16.11 3.79
N ASP A 168 10.62 15.40 2.84
CA ASP A 168 10.50 13.95 2.87
C ASP A 168 11.89 13.27 2.79
N PRO A 169 12.01 12.04 3.31
CA PRO A 169 11.03 11.20 4.00
C PRO A 169 10.99 11.40 5.53
N ARG A 170 11.53 12.51 6.07
CA ARG A 170 11.75 12.73 7.51
C ARG A 170 10.50 12.45 8.36
N ALA A 171 9.40 13.15 8.07
CA ALA A 171 8.18 13.06 8.87
C ALA A 171 7.59 11.65 8.85
N TYR A 172 7.57 11.02 7.68
CA TYR A 172 7.06 9.65 7.52
C TYR A 172 7.91 8.64 8.28
N LEU A 173 9.22 8.65 8.12
CA LEU A 173 10.13 7.75 8.84
C LEU A 173 10.03 7.96 10.37
N ALA A 174 9.99 9.21 10.83
CA ALA A 174 9.84 9.53 12.24
C ALA A 174 8.52 9.03 12.83
N SER A 175 7.43 9.00 12.05
CA SER A 175 6.15 8.44 12.49
C SER A 175 6.24 6.95 12.83
N HIS A 176 7.24 6.25 12.26
CA HIS A 176 7.57 4.84 12.52
C HIS A 176 8.80 4.66 13.44
N GLY A 177 9.27 5.72 14.09
CA GLY A 177 10.40 5.67 15.02
C GLY A 177 11.78 5.62 14.33
N VAL A 178 11.85 5.81 13.01
CA VAL A 178 13.12 5.83 12.26
C VAL A 178 13.56 7.26 12.02
N SER A 179 14.78 7.60 12.50
CA SER A 179 15.42 8.89 12.20
C SER A 179 16.18 8.85 10.87
N ILE A 180 16.50 10.00 10.29
CA ILE A 180 17.38 10.08 9.11
C ILE A 180 18.77 9.53 9.40
N SER A 181 19.29 9.69 10.62
CA SER A 181 20.55 9.06 11.03
C SER A 181 20.44 7.54 11.06
N GLN A 182 19.30 7.00 11.51
CA GLN A 182 19.04 5.56 11.46
C GLN A 182 18.95 5.06 10.02
N LEU A 183 18.22 5.75 9.14
CA LEU A 183 18.18 5.41 7.71
C LEU A 183 19.60 5.31 7.12
N ARG A 184 20.46 6.30 7.39
CA ARG A 184 21.86 6.29 6.90
C ARG A 184 22.66 5.13 7.45
N ALA A 185 22.49 4.81 8.74
CA ALA A 185 23.15 3.67 9.39
C ALA A 185 22.69 2.33 8.77
N ASP A 186 21.38 2.17 8.52
CA ASP A 186 20.81 0.97 7.94
C ASP A 186 21.25 0.78 6.47
N VAL A 187 21.27 1.86 5.69
CA VAL A 187 21.81 1.82 4.31
C VAL A 187 23.30 1.50 4.31
N LYS A 188 24.09 2.04 5.26
CA LYS A 188 25.51 1.72 5.39
C LYS A 188 25.74 0.25 5.74
N LYS A 189 24.94 -0.29 6.65
CA LYS A 189 24.95 -1.70 7.00
C LYS A 189 24.62 -2.57 5.78
N ALA A 190 23.56 -2.20 5.02
CA ALA A 190 23.18 -2.88 3.79
C ALA A 190 24.27 -2.82 2.71
N TYR A 191 24.95 -1.70 2.60
CA TYR A 191 26.05 -1.50 1.67
C TYR A 191 27.25 -2.41 1.96
N GLY A 192 27.59 -2.62 3.26
CA GLY A 192 28.70 -3.45 3.70
C GLY A 192 28.43 -4.95 3.65
N ASN A 193 27.17 -5.37 3.74
CA ASN A 193 26.78 -6.78 3.84
C ASN A 193 25.86 -7.15 2.65
N ASN A 194 26.00 -8.39 2.17
CA ASN A 194 25.05 -8.94 1.20
C ASN A 194 23.72 -9.37 1.85
N GLU A 195 23.62 -9.31 3.18
CA GLU A 195 22.42 -9.65 3.95
C GLU A 195 22.13 -8.56 4.99
N VAL A 196 20.94 -7.99 4.95
CA VAL A 196 20.51 -6.96 5.91
C VAL A 196 19.29 -7.42 6.67
N SER A 197 19.48 -7.69 7.96
CA SER A 197 18.39 -7.56 8.93
C SER A 197 18.34 -6.10 9.36
N VAL A 198 17.39 -5.35 8.83
CA VAL A 198 17.13 -3.99 9.26
C VAL A 198 16.43 -4.06 10.61
N VAL A 199 17.06 -3.50 11.65
CA VAL A 199 16.42 -3.33 12.94
C VAL A 199 15.58 -2.05 12.85
N VAL A 200 14.32 -2.19 12.48
CA VAL A 200 13.35 -1.11 12.70
C VAL A 200 13.14 -1.04 14.21
N PRO A 201 13.40 0.12 14.87
CA PRO A 201 13.10 0.25 16.29
C PRO A 201 11.64 -0.12 16.52
N GLU A 202 11.39 -1.08 17.38
CA GLU A 202 10.03 -1.29 17.87
C GLU A 202 9.65 -0.01 18.63
N LYS A 203 8.95 0.90 17.95
CA LYS A 203 8.16 1.90 18.66
C LYS A 203 7.29 1.10 19.61
N PRO A 204 7.19 1.49 20.92
CA PRO A 204 6.25 0.85 21.79
C PRO A 204 4.92 0.81 21.05
N ILE A 205 4.58 -0.35 20.54
CA ILE A 205 3.30 -0.61 19.90
C ILE A 205 2.34 -0.41 21.06
N LYS A 206 1.65 0.72 21.10
CA LYS A 206 0.36 0.71 21.78
C LYS A 206 -0.31 -0.50 21.19
N PRO A 207 -0.66 -1.53 21.98
CA PRO A 207 -1.08 -2.80 21.43
C PRO A 207 -2.02 -2.50 20.27
N GLU A 208 -1.67 -2.95 19.06
CA GLU A 208 -2.65 -2.98 17.98
C GLU A 208 -3.77 -3.78 18.61
N VAL A 209 -4.91 -3.13 18.78
CA VAL A 209 -6.07 -3.81 19.31
C VAL A 209 -6.23 -4.98 18.35
N GLU A 210 -5.90 -6.20 18.83
CA GLU A 210 -6.08 -7.41 18.03
C GLU A 210 -7.45 -7.27 17.41
N LYS A 211 -7.52 -7.45 16.07
CA LYS A 211 -8.83 -7.42 15.42
C LYS A 211 -9.67 -8.38 16.22
N PRO A 212 -10.63 -7.92 17.02
CA PRO A 212 -11.39 -8.85 17.82
C PRO A 212 -11.93 -9.87 16.83
N ASN A 213 -11.82 -11.15 17.17
CA ASN A 213 -12.41 -12.24 16.37
C ASN A 213 -13.94 -12.08 16.43
N VAL A 214 -14.41 -10.97 15.87
CA VAL A 214 -15.81 -10.56 15.90
C VAL A 214 -16.39 -11.04 14.59
N SER A 215 -17.35 -11.93 14.70
CA SER A 215 -18.12 -12.40 13.58
C SER A 215 -18.77 -11.21 12.87
N VAL A 216 -18.28 -10.89 11.67
CA VAL A 216 -18.85 -9.85 10.82
C VAL A 216 -20.08 -10.44 10.15
N THR A 217 -21.25 -9.87 10.43
CA THR A 217 -22.49 -10.21 9.71
C THR A 217 -22.48 -9.48 8.37
N PRO A 218 -22.48 -10.19 7.23
CA PRO A 218 -22.53 -9.54 5.92
C PRO A 218 -23.77 -8.66 5.76
N SER A 219 -23.58 -7.50 5.11
CA SER A 219 -24.66 -6.56 4.80
C SER A 219 -24.52 -6.05 3.37
N ASN A 220 -25.61 -5.60 2.77
CA ASN A 220 -25.66 -4.85 1.52
C ASN A 220 -26.52 -3.58 1.66
N GLY A 221 -26.58 -3.06 2.87
CA GLY A 221 -27.25 -1.80 3.16
C GLY A 221 -26.46 -0.57 2.71
N VAL A 222 -27.04 0.59 2.90
CA VAL A 222 -26.41 1.88 2.64
C VAL A 222 -26.46 2.73 3.91
N ALA A 223 -25.32 3.25 4.33
CA ALA A 223 -25.21 4.23 5.40
C ALA A 223 -25.16 5.64 4.79
N TYR A 224 -26.09 6.48 5.16
CA TYR A 224 -26.15 7.90 4.81
C TYR A 224 -25.62 8.70 5.99
N ILE A 225 -24.63 9.55 5.75
CA ILE A 225 -24.06 10.43 6.77
C ILE A 225 -24.88 11.70 6.82
N ASP A 226 -25.70 11.83 7.85
CA ASP A 226 -26.55 13.00 8.07
C ASP A 226 -25.91 13.99 9.08
N GLY A 227 -24.82 13.57 9.74
CA GLY A 227 -24.02 14.37 10.65
C GLY A 227 -22.76 14.98 10.07
N THR A 228 -21.98 15.66 10.91
CA THR A 228 -20.67 16.21 10.59
C THR A 228 -19.61 15.62 11.53
N ASN A 229 -18.36 15.55 11.06
CA ASN A 229 -17.23 15.04 11.84
C ASN A 229 -17.38 13.58 12.33
N VAL A 230 -18.13 12.74 11.63
CA VAL A 230 -18.27 11.31 11.94
C VAL A 230 -16.92 10.61 11.70
N ASN A 231 -16.37 9.96 12.71
CA ASN A 231 -15.06 9.32 12.60
C ASN A 231 -15.13 8.02 11.78
N LEU A 232 -14.39 7.96 10.67
CA LEU A 232 -14.06 6.74 9.95
C LEU A 232 -12.80 6.14 10.58
N ARG A 233 -12.82 4.83 10.89
CA ARG A 233 -11.75 4.15 11.62
C ARG A 233 -11.28 2.89 10.91
N LYS A 234 -10.09 2.39 11.27
CA LYS A 234 -9.48 1.16 10.72
C LYS A 234 -10.07 -0.14 11.25
N GLY A 235 -11.01 -0.08 12.19
CA GLY A 235 -11.64 -1.26 12.77
C GLY A 235 -12.88 -0.90 13.59
N PRO A 236 -13.65 -1.93 14.03
CA PRO A 236 -14.95 -1.76 14.66
C PRO A 236 -14.85 -1.49 16.18
N SER A 237 -14.01 -0.55 16.58
CA SER A 237 -13.90 -0.04 17.95
C SER A 237 -13.41 1.42 17.95
N ALA A 238 -13.66 2.12 19.05
CA ALA A 238 -13.14 3.45 19.31
C ALA A 238 -11.61 3.47 19.47
N ASP A 239 -11.01 2.31 19.77
CA ASP A 239 -9.58 2.14 19.98
C ASP A 239 -8.80 2.11 18.64
N PHE A 240 -9.45 1.74 17.56
CA PHE A 240 -8.82 1.78 16.24
C PHE A 240 -8.55 3.21 15.79
N SER A 241 -7.42 3.39 15.09
CA SER A 241 -6.99 4.68 14.58
C SER A 241 -8.04 5.28 13.62
N LYS A 242 -8.19 6.60 13.68
CA LYS A 242 -9.04 7.35 12.76
C LYS A 242 -8.36 7.44 11.40
N ILE A 243 -9.13 7.19 10.34
CA ILE A 243 -8.69 7.38 8.96
C ILE A 243 -8.95 8.83 8.55
N ARG A 244 -10.20 9.25 8.63
CA ARG A 244 -10.67 10.62 8.36
C ARG A 244 -12.02 10.87 9.03
N LYS A 245 -12.55 12.07 8.86
CA LYS A 245 -13.92 12.40 9.24
C LYS A 245 -14.82 12.37 8.00
N LEU A 246 -16.05 11.92 8.20
CA LEU A 246 -17.13 11.96 7.20
C LEU A 246 -18.09 13.09 7.55
N ASN A 247 -18.70 13.67 6.52
CA ASN A 247 -19.63 14.78 6.67
C ASN A 247 -20.85 14.57 5.75
N LYS A 248 -22.00 15.14 6.13
CA LYS A 248 -23.17 15.17 5.25
C LYS A 248 -22.88 16.00 3.99
N PRO A 249 -23.41 15.66 2.82
CA PRO A 249 -24.23 14.49 2.51
C PRO A 249 -23.41 13.37 1.86
N GLU A 250 -22.67 12.60 2.65
CA GLU A 250 -21.94 11.44 2.15
C GLU A 250 -22.80 10.16 2.31
N ALA A 251 -22.68 9.20 1.38
CA ALA A 251 -23.35 7.91 1.46
C ALA A 251 -22.39 6.78 1.08
N TYR A 252 -22.49 5.67 1.81
CA TYR A 252 -21.57 4.55 1.66
C TYR A 252 -22.30 3.21 1.63
N GLN A 253 -21.85 2.30 0.77
CA GLN A 253 -22.23 0.90 0.85
C GLN A 253 -21.74 0.31 2.18
N VAL A 254 -22.61 -0.39 2.89
CA VAL A 254 -22.25 -1.19 4.07
C VAL A 254 -22.06 -2.63 3.65
N TRP A 255 -20.87 -3.16 3.89
CA TRP A 255 -20.48 -4.52 3.52
C TRP A 255 -20.62 -5.52 4.66
N GLY A 256 -20.68 -5.02 5.88
CA GLY A 256 -20.86 -5.84 7.07
C GLY A 256 -21.20 -5.04 8.31
N GLU A 257 -21.74 -5.75 9.30
CA GLU A 257 -22.10 -5.21 10.62
C GLU A 257 -21.38 -6.00 11.69
N VAL A 258 -20.98 -5.30 12.75
CA VAL A 258 -20.43 -5.89 13.98
C VAL A 258 -21.13 -5.27 15.16
N ASN A 259 -21.59 -6.09 16.11
CA ASN A 259 -22.01 -5.64 17.43
C ASN A 259 -20.81 -5.80 18.38
N GLY A 260 -20.11 -4.70 18.60
CA GLY A 260 -18.98 -4.65 19.56
C GLY A 260 -19.42 -4.21 20.95
N ALA A 261 -18.48 -4.22 21.91
CA ALA A 261 -18.73 -3.82 23.29
C ALA A 261 -19.29 -2.40 23.44
N ASN A 262 -19.00 -1.51 22.47
CA ASN A 262 -19.38 -0.10 22.48
C ASN A 262 -20.48 0.24 21.44
N GLY A 263 -21.26 -0.77 21.02
CA GLY A 263 -22.37 -0.59 20.07
C GLY A 263 -22.11 -1.18 18.69
N LYS A 264 -23.02 -0.89 17.78
CA LYS A 264 -22.96 -1.38 16.39
C LYS A 264 -21.94 -0.60 15.56
N TRP A 265 -21.22 -1.32 14.72
CA TRP A 265 -20.27 -0.77 13.74
C TRP A 265 -20.63 -1.24 12.34
N LEU A 266 -20.49 -0.36 11.37
CA LEU A 266 -20.75 -0.61 9.96
C LEU A 266 -19.44 -0.58 9.17
N ASN A 267 -19.17 -1.64 8.41
CA ASN A 267 -18.04 -1.71 7.49
C ASN A 267 -18.41 -1.03 6.18
N LEU A 268 -17.64 -0.02 5.79
CA LEU A 268 -17.83 0.75 4.55
C LEU A 268 -16.92 0.25 3.41
N GLY A 269 -16.27 -0.89 3.61
CA GLY A 269 -15.36 -1.53 2.67
C GLY A 269 -13.93 -1.60 3.20
N GLY A 270 -13.25 -2.74 2.99
CA GLY A 270 -11.93 -2.99 3.55
C GLY A 270 -11.90 -2.82 5.08
N ASP A 271 -10.84 -2.21 5.59
CA ASP A 271 -10.68 -1.88 7.01
C ASP A 271 -11.30 -0.51 7.37
N GLN A 272 -12.40 -0.10 6.73
CA GLN A 272 -13.06 1.17 6.96
C GLN A 272 -14.37 0.99 7.72
N TRP A 273 -14.44 1.55 8.93
CA TRP A 273 -15.53 1.33 9.87
C TRP A 273 -16.06 2.62 10.45
N ILE A 274 -17.38 2.72 10.58
CA ILE A 274 -18.03 3.80 11.33
C ILE A 274 -18.86 3.21 12.46
N LYS A 275 -18.89 3.90 13.60
CA LYS A 275 -19.83 3.57 14.67
C LYS A 275 -21.22 4.00 14.23
N TYR A 276 -22.19 3.08 14.23
CA TYR A 276 -23.58 3.40 13.93
C TYR A 276 -24.20 4.14 15.08
N ASP A 277 -24.82 5.27 14.77
CA ASP A 277 -25.66 6.04 15.67
C ASP A 277 -26.75 6.72 14.83
N SER A 278 -28.01 6.42 15.15
CA SER A 278 -29.15 6.88 14.37
C SER A 278 -29.40 8.39 14.42
N SER A 279 -28.74 9.10 15.33
CA SER A 279 -28.85 10.57 15.43
C SER A 279 -28.10 11.31 14.30
N TYR A 280 -27.10 10.65 13.68
CA TYR A 280 -26.28 11.24 12.60
C TYR A 280 -25.92 10.28 11.45
N ILE A 281 -26.41 9.03 11.51
CA ILE A 281 -26.28 8.05 10.43
C ILE A 281 -27.64 7.40 10.18
N ARG A 282 -28.20 7.63 9.02
CA ARG A 282 -29.35 6.85 8.56
C ARG A 282 -28.84 5.61 7.86
N TYR A 283 -29.20 4.44 8.39
CA TYR A 283 -28.76 3.16 7.84
C TYR A 283 -29.96 2.39 7.27
N ASP A 284 -29.98 2.30 5.95
CA ASP A 284 -30.90 1.42 5.23
C ASP A 284 -30.24 0.04 5.11
N LYS A 285 -30.74 -0.93 5.83
CA LYS A 285 -30.20 -2.29 5.88
C LYS A 285 -30.23 -3.03 4.56
N GLY A 286 -30.90 -2.51 3.56
CA GLY A 286 -31.20 -3.29 2.36
C GLY A 286 -31.82 -4.64 2.76
N SER A 287 -32.94 -5.00 2.26
CA SER A 287 -33.53 -6.28 2.65
C SER A 287 -32.50 -7.40 2.44
N ASN A 288 -32.32 -8.28 3.47
CA ASN A 288 -31.51 -9.51 3.39
C ASN A 288 -32.10 -10.54 2.39
N ASN A 289 -32.72 -10.03 1.33
CA ASN A 289 -33.17 -10.86 0.24
C ASN A 289 -31.91 -11.28 -0.56
N LYS A 290 -31.42 -12.49 -0.25
CA LYS A 290 -30.46 -13.24 -1.07
C LYS A 290 -30.92 -13.39 -2.54
N ASN A 291 -32.07 -12.82 -2.88
CA ASN A 291 -32.70 -12.79 -4.19
C ASN A 291 -33.28 -11.40 -4.50
N ILE A 292 -32.43 -10.37 -4.54
CA ILE A 292 -32.80 -9.33 -5.50
C ILE A 292 -32.55 -10.01 -6.85
N ASN A 293 -33.63 -10.34 -7.55
CA ASN A 293 -33.55 -10.90 -8.89
C ASN A 293 -33.01 -9.81 -9.83
N VAL A 294 -31.68 -9.66 -9.84
CA VAL A 294 -30.97 -8.74 -10.73
C VAL A 294 -30.65 -9.38 -12.07
N VAL A 295 -30.87 -10.71 -12.17
CA VAL A 295 -30.66 -11.47 -13.40
C VAL A 295 -31.62 -10.96 -14.47
N GLY A 296 -31.09 -10.68 -15.63
CA GLY A 296 -31.83 -10.08 -16.75
C GLY A 296 -31.94 -8.55 -16.69
N LYS A 297 -31.64 -7.91 -15.55
CA LYS A 297 -31.55 -6.45 -15.45
C LYS A 297 -30.22 -5.94 -16.00
N ARG A 298 -30.16 -4.65 -16.28
CA ARG A 298 -28.91 -4.01 -16.73
C ARG A 298 -28.13 -3.39 -15.59
N VAL A 299 -26.85 -3.77 -15.47
CA VAL A 299 -25.86 -2.97 -14.72
C VAL A 299 -25.35 -1.85 -15.63
N VAL A 300 -25.48 -0.60 -15.18
CA VAL A 300 -25.14 0.59 -15.95
C VAL A 300 -24.12 1.40 -15.17
N SER A 301 -23.00 1.77 -15.80
CA SER A 301 -21.98 2.60 -15.17
C SER A 301 -22.51 4.01 -14.85
N LYS A 302 -22.09 4.54 -13.71
CA LYS A 302 -22.33 5.94 -13.26
C LYS A 302 -21.16 6.84 -13.57
N VAL A 303 -20.02 6.28 -13.92
CA VAL A 303 -18.74 6.98 -14.14
C VAL A 303 -18.15 6.56 -15.48
N ASN A 304 -17.29 7.39 -16.04
CA ASN A 304 -16.49 7.04 -17.20
C ASN A 304 -15.34 6.13 -16.80
N ASP A 305 -14.82 5.37 -17.78
CA ASP A 305 -13.66 4.50 -17.62
C ASP A 305 -13.80 3.44 -16.50
N LEU A 306 -15.01 2.96 -16.23
CA LEU A 306 -15.23 1.91 -15.23
C LEU A 306 -14.71 0.57 -15.73
N ASN A 307 -13.74 0.00 -15.03
CA ASN A 307 -13.12 -1.27 -15.37
C ASN A 307 -14.11 -2.45 -15.34
N PHE A 308 -14.03 -3.33 -16.35
CA PHE A 308 -14.65 -4.65 -16.32
C PHE A 308 -13.65 -5.73 -16.74
N TYR A 309 -13.90 -6.99 -16.35
CA TYR A 309 -12.91 -8.07 -16.34
C TYR A 309 -13.42 -9.30 -17.10
N THR A 310 -12.49 -10.14 -17.60
CA THR A 310 -12.80 -11.42 -18.24
C THR A 310 -13.08 -12.54 -17.25
N LYS A 311 -12.74 -12.37 -15.96
CA LYS A 311 -12.94 -13.32 -14.86
C LYS A 311 -13.45 -12.62 -13.61
N ALA A 312 -14.01 -13.38 -12.66
CA ALA A 312 -14.38 -12.90 -11.32
C ALA A 312 -13.11 -12.58 -10.52
N THR A 313 -12.56 -11.39 -10.69
CA THR A 313 -11.31 -10.95 -10.08
C THR A 313 -11.18 -9.43 -10.11
N TRP A 314 -10.31 -8.90 -9.24
CA TRP A 314 -9.88 -7.50 -9.28
C TRP A 314 -8.47 -7.36 -9.89
N ASN A 315 -7.88 -8.46 -10.35
CA ASN A 315 -6.54 -8.45 -10.94
C ASN A 315 -6.58 -7.85 -12.34
N LYS A 316 -5.78 -6.82 -12.57
CA LYS A 316 -5.68 -6.10 -13.85
C LYS A 316 -5.19 -6.97 -15.01
N SER A 317 -4.53 -8.10 -14.76
CA SER A 317 -4.16 -9.05 -15.82
C SER A 317 -5.38 -9.65 -16.56
N HIS A 318 -6.56 -9.54 -15.95
CA HIS A 318 -7.83 -9.96 -16.52
C HIS A 318 -8.76 -8.80 -16.89
N LEU A 319 -8.21 -7.57 -16.98
CA LEU A 319 -8.96 -6.42 -17.46
C LEU A 319 -9.39 -6.64 -18.91
N ALA A 320 -10.68 -6.57 -19.17
CA ALA A 320 -11.25 -6.70 -20.50
C ALA A 320 -11.40 -5.34 -21.20
N GLY A 321 -11.52 -4.26 -20.42
CA GLY A 321 -11.68 -2.91 -20.91
C GLY A 321 -12.35 -2.00 -19.88
N THR A 322 -12.82 -0.85 -20.35
CA THR A 322 -13.59 0.11 -19.57
C THR A 322 -14.95 0.38 -20.20
N VAL A 323 -15.90 0.85 -19.38
CA VAL A 323 -17.23 1.26 -19.81
C VAL A 323 -17.57 2.62 -19.25
N ASP A 324 -18.15 3.50 -20.09
CA ASP A 324 -18.48 4.87 -19.72
C ASP A 324 -19.85 4.98 -19.05
N ALA A 325 -20.05 6.14 -18.41
CA ALA A 325 -21.30 6.47 -17.76
C ALA A 325 -22.51 6.32 -18.73
N GLY A 326 -23.58 5.68 -18.26
CA GLY A 326 -24.78 5.41 -19.04
C GLY A 326 -24.73 4.11 -19.85
N LEU A 327 -23.56 3.52 -20.06
CA LEU A 327 -23.37 2.23 -20.74
C LEU A 327 -23.32 1.07 -19.72
N GLY A 328 -23.53 -0.16 -20.19
CA GLY A 328 -23.52 -1.32 -19.29
C GLY A 328 -23.88 -2.64 -19.96
N PHE A 329 -24.10 -3.65 -19.11
CA PHE A 329 -24.25 -5.05 -19.47
C PHE A 329 -25.55 -5.63 -18.90
N THR A 330 -26.00 -6.78 -19.41
CA THR A 330 -27.11 -7.55 -18.82
C THR A 330 -26.56 -8.49 -17.76
N ILE A 331 -27.14 -8.46 -16.57
CA ILE A 331 -26.67 -9.24 -15.41
C ILE A 331 -27.12 -10.70 -15.53
N ASP A 332 -26.17 -11.63 -15.42
CA ASP A 332 -26.40 -13.07 -15.37
C ASP A 332 -26.40 -13.60 -13.93
N ALA A 333 -25.51 -13.04 -13.09
CA ALA A 333 -25.38 -13.43 -11.70
C ALA A 333 -24.66 -12.34 -10.87
N ARG A 334 -24.78 -12.45 -9.55
CA ARG A 334 -23.91 -11.73 -8.60
C ARG A 334 -22.90 -12.73 -8.02
N VAL A 335 -21.64 -12.40 -8.03
CA VAL A 335 -20.53 -13.23 -7.53
C VAL A 335 -19.75 -12.47 -6.48
N ASP A 336 -19.28 -13.17 -5.46
CA ASP A 336 -18.37 -12.59 -4.46
C ASP A 336 -16.91 -12.78 -4.90
N VAL A 337 -16.10 -11.74 -4.74
CA VAL A 337 -14.67 -11.74 -5.05
C VAL A 337 -13.94 -11.18 -3.83
N ASN A 338 -13.54 -12.05 -2.92
CA ASN A 338 -12.83 -11.69 -1.69
C ASN A 338 -13.59 -10.64 -0.84
N GLY A 339 -14.90 -10.83 -0.67
CA GLY A 339 -15.78 -9.92 0.08
C GLY A 339 -16.24 -8.69 -0.70
N TYR A 340 -15.86 -8.55 -1.96
CA TYR A 340 -16.28 -7.46 -2.85
C TYR A 340 -17.06 -8.01 -4.03
N PRO A 341 -18.40 -7.83 -4.10
CA PRO A 341 -19.19 -8.43 -5.14
C PRO A 341 -18.99 -7.78 -6.51
N GLN A 342 -19.01 -8.63 -7.52
CA GLN A 342 -19.14 -8.29 -8.93
C GLN A 342 -20.46 -8.80 -9.49
N TYR A 343 -20.95 -8.17 -10.55
CA TYR A 343 -21.90 -8.78 -11.44
C TYR A 343 -21.15 -9.54 -12.53
N LYS A 344 -21.46 -10.86 -12.65
CA LYS A 344 -21.25 -11.59 -13.90
C LYS A 344 -22.32 -11.09 -14.87
N ALA A 345 -21.93 -10.62 -16.03
CA ALA A 345 -22.83 -9.99 -16.98
C ALA A 345 -22.37 -10.23 -18.42
N HIS A 346 -23.25 -10.09 -19.39
CA HIS A 346 -22.91 -10.21 -20.78
C HIS A 346 -23.26 -8.95 -21.59
N ASN A 347 -22.51 -8.73 -22.69
CA ASN A 347 -22.84 -7.68 -23.65
C ASN A 347 -23.87 -8.15 -24.68
N SER A 348 -24.28 -7.28 -25.61
CA SER A 348 -25.24 -7.58 -26.67
C SER A 348 -24.79 -8.69 -27.65
N LYS A 349 -23.50 -9.06 -27.63
CA LYS A 349 -22.94 -10.17 -28.43
C LYS A 349 -22.86 -11.48 -27.63
N GLY A 350 -23.33 -11.51 -26.38
CA GLY A 350 -23.27 -12.68 -25.49
C GLY A 350 -21.93 -12.91 -24.80
N ASN A 351 -20.93 -12.04 -24.97
CA ASN A 351 -19.64 -12.20 -24.29
C ASN A 351 -19.76 -11.90 -22.80
N THR A 352 -19.25 -12.81 -21.96
CA THR A 352 -19.30 -12.70 -20.50
C THR A 352 -18.18 -11.83 -19.95
N TYR A 353 -18.55 -10.96 -19.01
CA TYR A 353 -17.67 -10.06 -18.26
C TYR A 353 -18.04 -9.99 -16.78
N TYR A 354 -17.16 -9.38 -15.99
CA TYR A 354 -17.36 -9.15 -14.57
C TYR A 354 -17.10 -7.66 -14.27
N ILE A 355 -18.07 -7.00 -13.66
CA ILE A 355 -18.03 -5.58 -13.33
C ILE A 355 -18.42 -5.40 -11.86
N THR A 356 -17.93 -4.35 -11.22
CA THR A 356 -18.28 -4.08 -9.81
C THR A 356 -19.80 -4.04 -9.61
N ALA A 357 -20.25 -4.60 -8.48
CA ALA A 357 -21.65 -4.46 -8.04
C ALA A 357 -21.84 -3.29 -7.03
N SER A 358 -20.82 -2.45 -6.86
CA SER A 358 -20.89 -1.32 -5.96
C SER A 358 -21.85 -0.23 -6.48
N PRO A 359 -22.86 0.16 -5.72
CA PRO A 359 -23.79 1.21 -6.10
C PRO A 359 -23.15 2.60 -6.20
N THR A 360 -21.90 2.75 -5.74
CA THR A 360 -21.11 3.96 -5.98
C THR A 360 -20.80 4.14 -7.46
N TYR A 361 -20.54 3.05 -8.17
CA TYR A 361 -20.07 3.07 -9.55
C TYR A 361 -21.11 2.61 -10.57
N VAL A 362 -22.14 1.87 -10.14
CA VAL A 362 -23.14 1.34 -11.04
C VAL A 362 -24.57 1.50 -10.51
N ASN A 363 -25.54 1.56 -11.42
CA ASN A 363 -26.95 1.38 -11.15
C ASN A 363 -27.43 0.06 -11.77
N VAL A 364 -28.42 -0.58 -11.13
CA VAL A 364 -29.18 -1.69 -11.74
C VAL A 364 -30.52 -1.15 -12.19
N LYS A 365 -30.84 -1.31 -13.47
CA LYS A 365 -32.08 -0.85 -14.12
C LYS A 365 -32.89 -2.02 -14.66
#